data_561568752e4a0ae01c790b8e8435d5c0
#
_entry.id   561568752e4a0ae01c790b8e8435d5c0
#
_cell.length_a   1.000
_cell.length_b   1.000
_cell.length_c   1.000
_cell.angle_alpha   90.00
_cell.angle_beta   90.00
_cell.angle_gamma   90.00
#
_symmetry.space_group_name_H-M   'P 1'
#
loop_
_entity.id
_entity.type
_entity.pdbx_description
1 polymer ?
#
loop_
_entity_poly.entity_id
_entity_poly.type
_entity_poly.pdbx_seq_one_letter_code
_entity_poly.pdbx_strand_id
1 'polypeptide(L)'
;MNDATGPRLIVALDHPSADEALALAAELDPQTCRVKVANTLFVRSGPALVENLAGRGFDVFLDLKFHDIPVQVAGACRSAADMGVWMMNVHASGGSAMLEAARDASRDSGVLLIGVTILTSLDAGDLERAGIAGPPDAAVLRLAGLVAAAGLDGIVCSAEELGTLKRHHPAPFVCVTPGIRPSGGPGAGDDQKRVMTPGAAIRAGADYLVVGRPVTGASEPQSVVAAINAEIGAASSAA
;
A
#
# COMPACT_ATOMS: atom_id res chain seq x y z
N MET A 1 11.25 5.85 -13.23
CA MET A 1 12.30 6.16 -12.24
C MET A 1 11.67 6.01 -10.88
N ASN A 2 12.11 5.04 -10.06
CA ASN A 2 11.62 4.91 -8.68
C ASN A 2 12.04 6.16 -7.92
N ASP A 3 11.09 7.00 -7.54
CA ASP A 3 11.37 8.18 -6.72
C ASP A 3 11.65 7.73 -5.27
N ALA A 4 12.90 7.32 -5.05
CA ALA A 4 13.39 6.94 -3.72
C ALA A 4 13.56 8.16 -2.78
N THR A 5 13.19 9.37 -3.23
CA THR A 5 13.49 10.62 -2.52
C THR A 5 12.34 11.15 -1.66
N GLY A 6 11.12 10.64 -1.84
CA GLY A 6 9.94 11.07 -1.08
C GLY A 6 9.69 10.27 0.21
N PRO A 7 8.63 10.64 0.98
CA PRO A 7 8.28 9.98 2.23
C PRO A 7 8.02 8.47 2.05
N ARG A 8 8.53 7.64 2.97
CA ARG A 8 8.27 6.19 2.98
C ARG A 8 7.01 5.81 3.77
N LEU A 9 6.48 6.74 4.55
CA LEU A 9 5.26 6.58 5.32
C LEU A 9 4.03 6.93 4.49
N ILE A 10 3.04 6.04 4.49
CA ILE A 10 1.71 6.22 3.88
C ILE A 10 0.67 6.20 4.99
N VAL A 11 -0.02 7.30 5.23
CA VAL A 11 -1.12 7.39 6.20
C VAL A 11 -2.42 6.92 5.55
N ALA A 12 -3.04 5.89 6.12
CA ALA A 12 -4.33 5.39 5.63
C ALA A 12 -5.47 6.26 6.15
N LEU A 13 -6.14 6.99 5.26
CA LEU A 13 -7.30 7.84 5.57
C LEU A 13 -8.58 7.00 5.64
N ASP A 14 -8.65 6.09 6.63
CA ASP A 14 -9.78 5.16 6.77
C ASP A 14 -10.93 5.83 7.56
N HIS A 15 -11.41 7.00 7.07
CA HIS A 15 -12.51 7.79 7.65
C HIS A 15 -13.85 7.50 6.95
N PRO A 16 -14.99 7.69 7.64
CA PRO A 16 -16.30 7.45 7.05
C PRO A 16 -16.76 8.57 6.11
N SER A 17 -16.07 9.73 6.08
CA SER A 17 -16.45 10.87 5.23
C SER A 17 -15.24 11.60 4.65
N ALA A 18 -15.48 12.34 3.55
CA ALA A 18 -14.47 13.21 2.95
C ALA A 18 -14.04 14.33 3.91
N ASP A 19 -14.99 14.93 4.63
CA ASP A 19 -14.71 16.05 5.53
C ASP A 19 -13.75 15.65 6.65
N GLU A 20 -13.95 14.48 7.26
CA GLU A 20 -13.05 13.96 8.29
C GLU A 20 -11.66 13.63 7.72
N ALA A 21 -11.60 13.01 6.53
CA ALA A 21 -10.34 12.71 5.86
C ALA A 21 -9.57 13.99 5.48
N LEU A 22 -10.26 15.02 5.00
CA LEU A 22 -9.67 16.31 4.65
C LEU A 22 -9.27 17.13 5.88
N ALA A 23 -9.99 16.99 6.99
CA ALA A 23 -9.63 17.61 8.27
C ALA A 23 -8.30 17.01 8.77
N LEU A 24 -8.19 15.67 8.80
CA LEU A 24 -6.90 15.02 9.15
C LEU A 24 -5.78 15.43 8.18
N ALA A 25 -6.04 15.42 6.87
CA ALA A 25 -5.04 15.80 5.88
C ALA A 25 -4.54 17.25 6.07
N ALA A 26 -5.36 18.16 6.60
CA ALA A 26 -4.95 19.52 6.91
C ALA A 26 -3.97 19.61 8.10
N GLU A 27 -3.91 18.58 8.95
CA GLU A 27 -2.97 18.48 10.07
C GLU A 27 -1.66 17.78 9.70
N LEU A 28 -1.56 17.24 8.47
CA LEU A 28 -0.40 16.50 7.98
C LEU A 28 0.40 17.32 6.97
N ASP A 29 1.72 17.09 6.95
CA ASP A 29 2.64 17.69 5.99
C ASP A 29 2.92 16.70 4.84
N PRO A 30 2.56 17.04 3.56
CA PRO A 30 2.82 16.18 2.40
C PRO A 30 4.31 15.92 2.14
N GLN A 31 5.23 16.71 2.72
CA GLN A 31 6.66 16.44 2.65
C GLN A 31 7.12 15.32 3.58
N THR A 32 6.29 14.93 4.55
CA THR A 32 6.66 13.93 5.58
C THR A 32 5.86 12.64 5.48
N CYS A 33 4.74 12.64 4.77
CA CYS A 33 3.95 11.44 4.53
C CYS A 33 3.16 11.50 3.21
N ARG A 34 2.86 10.35 2.69
CA ARG A 34 1.87 10.08 1.64
C ARG A 34 0.53 9.73 2.28
N VAL A 35 -0.54 9.72 1.48
CA VAL A 35 -1.86 9.32 1.98
C VAL A 35 -2.46 8.20 1.15
N LYS A 36 -3.28 7.34 1.78
CA LYS A 36 -4.00 6.25 1.12
C LYS A 36 -5.50 6.46 1.22
N VAL A 37 -6.18 6.39 0.08
CA VAL A 37 -7.64 6.36 -0.03
C VAL A 37 -8.08 4.94 -0.41
N ALA A 38 -8.86 4.30 0.47
CA ALA A 38 -9.35 2.93 0.25
C ALA A 38 -10.85 2.91 -0.09
N ASN A 39 -11.37 1.69 -0.34
CA ASN A 39 -12.73 1.45 -0.87
C ASN A 39 -13.82 2.24 -0.14
N THR A 40 -13.89 2.17 1.19
CA THR A 40 -14.98 2.81 1.97
C THR A 40 -15.05 4.31 1.72
N LEU A 41 -13.91 4.98 1.82
CA LEU A 41 -13.82 6.41 1.65
C LEU A 41 -14.04 6.81 0.18
N PHE A 42 -13.45 6.06 -0.77
CA PHE A 42 -13.62 6.34 -2.20
C PHE A 42 -15.06 6.15 -2.68
N VAL A 43 -15.74 5.06 -2.26
CA VAL A 43 -17.14 4.80 -2.64
C VAL A 43 -18.06 5.92 -2.16
N ARG A 44 -17.77 6.56 -1.03
CA ARG A 44 -18.55 7.70 -0.51
C ARG A 44 -18.23 9.03 -1.17
N SER A 45 -16.95 9.24 -1.53
CA SER A 45 -16.43 10.57 -1.87
C SER A 45 -16.08 10.74 -3.34
N GLY A 46 -15.86 9.63 -4.03
CA GLY A 46 -15.51 9.62 -5.45
C GLY A 46 -14.16 10.27 -5.78
N PRO A 47 -13.91 10.54 -7.09
CA PRO A 47 -12.67 11.13 -7.59
C PRO A 47 -12.30 12.48 -6.97
N ALA A 48 -13.28 13.33 -6.70
CA ALA A 48 -13.06 14.69 -6.21
C ALA A 48 -12.22 14.75 -4.91
N LEU A 49 -12.33 13.74 -4.04
CA LEU A 49 -11.48 13.65 -2.86
C LEU A 49 -10.02 13.41 -3.22
N VAL A 50 -9.76 12.49 -4.14
CA VAL A 50 -8.41 12.14 -4.59
C VAL A 50 -7.74 13.34 -5.24
N GLU A 51 -8.43 14.02 -6.15
CA GLU A 51 -7.98 15.25 -6.81
C GLU A 51 -7.70 16.38 -5.81
N ASN A 52 -8.54 16.52 -4.77
CA ASN A 52 -8.34 17.52 -3.71
C ASN A 52 -7.06 17.22 -2.90
N LEU A 53 -6.83 15.95 -2.52
CA LEU A 53 -5.62 15.55 -1.79
C LEU A 53 -4.37 15.75 -2.64
N ALA A 54 -4.40 15.36 -3.91
CA ALA A 54 -3.30 15.58 -4.85
C ALA A 54 -3.04 17.09 -5.05
N GLY A 55 -4.09 17.92 -5.17
CA GLY A 55 -4.01 19.37 -5.26
C GLY A 55 -3.42 20.05 -4.01
N ARG A 56 -3.45 19.38 -2.85
CA ARG A 56 -2.78 19.82 -1.61
C ARG A 56 -1.30 19.40 -1.56
N GLY A 57 -0.81 18.70 -2.57
CA GLY A 57 0.58 18.26 -2.69
C GLY A 57 0.85 16.88 -2.10
N PHE A 58 -0.18 16.10 -1.73
CA PHE A 58 0.02 14.73 -1.31
C PHE A 58 0.19 13.78 -2.50
N ASP A 59 1.16 12.90 -2.41
CA ASP A 59 1.20 11.68 -3.19
C ASP A 59 0.10 10.73 -2.69
N VAL A 60 -0.89 10.43 -3.54
CA VAL A 60 -2.06 9.62 -3.16
C VAL A 60 -1.89 8.18 -3.63
N PHE A 61 -1.95 7.22 -2.70
CA PHE A 61 -2.12 5.81 -3.01
C PHE A 61 -3.61 5.47 -3.07
N LEU A 62 -4.13 5.15 -4.27
CA LEU A 62 -5.50 4.71 -4.47
C LEU A 62 -5.59 3.19 -4.30
N ASP A 63 -6.06 2.76 -3.11
CA ASP A 63 -6.07 1.37 -2.66
C ASP A 63 -7.45 0.72 -2.90
N LEU A 64 -7.84 0.57 -4.18
CA LEU A 64 -9.13 -0.01 -4.58
C LEU A 64 -9.06 -1.49 -4.95
N LYS A 65 -7.84 -2.03 -5.11
CA LYS A 65 -7.60 -3.45 -5.38
C LYS A 65 -8.40 -3.94 -6.60
N PHE A 66 -8.23 -3.28 -7.76
CA PHE A 66 -8.97 -3.61 -8.97
C PHE A 66 -8.87 -5.10 -9.32
N HIS A 67 -10.00 -5.72 -9.59
CA HIS A 67 -10.08 -7.14 -9.90
C HIS A 67 -11.32 -7.41 -10.75
N ASP A 68 -11.13 -7.49 -12.07
CA ASP A 68 -12.18 -7.71 -13.06
C ASP A 68 -11.54 -8.26 -14.33
N ILE A 69 -12.31 -8.45 -15.40
CA ILE A 69 -11.78 -8.80 -16.71
C ILE A 69 -10.78 -7.74 -17.22
N PRO A 70 -9.80 -8.11 -18.06
CA PRO A 70 -8.68 -7.23 -18.41
C PRO A 70 -9.09 -5.84 -18.93
N VAL A 71 -10.12 -5.74 -19.76
CA VAL A 71 -10.57 -4.45 -20.33
C VAL A 71 -11.11 -3.50 -19.25
N GLN A 72 -11.79 -4.02 -18.22
CA GLN A 72 -12.34 -3.22 -17.13
C GLN A 72 -11.21 -2.71 -16.22
N VAL A 73 -10.27 -3.59 -15.87
CA VAL A 73 -9.12 -3.19 -15.03
C VAL A 73 -8.25 -2.16 -15.76
N ALA A 74 -7.99 -2.35 -17.07
CA ALA A 74 -7.27 -1.36 -17.87
C ALA A 74 -7.98 0.01 -17.89
N GLY A 75 -9.32 0.01 -18.00
CA GLY A 75 -10.12 1.24 -17.91
C GLY A 75 -10.02 1.92 -16.55
N ALA A 76 -10.13 1.12 -15.46
CA ALA A 76 -9.99 1.62 -14.10
C ALA A 76 -8.59 2.21 -13.82
N CYS A 77 -7.54 1.55 -14.31
CA CYS A 77 -6.16 2.04 -14.17
C CYS A 77 -5.94 3.38 -14.91
N ARG A 78 -6.47 3.53 -16.15
CA ARG A 78 -6.41 4.82 -16.84
C ARG A 78 -7.13 5.92 -16.08
N SER A 79 -8.36 5.65 -15.63
CA SER A 79 -9.13 6.62 -14.85
C SER A 79 -8.43 7.01 -13.54
N ALA A 80 -7.77 6.06 -12.87
CA ALA A 80 -6.99 6.35 -11.68
C ALA A 80 -5.76 7.23 -11.99
N ALA A 81 -5.07 6.94 -13.09
CA ALA A 81 -3.94 7.76 -13.53
C ALA A 81 -4.36 9.20 -13.87
N ASP A 82 -5.51 9.37 -14.54
CA ASP A 82 -6.07 10.68 -14.88
C ASP A 82 -6.43 11.52 -13.64
N MET A 83 -6.71 10.89 -12.49
CA MET A 83 -6.93 11.58 -11.21
C MET A 83 -5.62 12.09 -10.56
N GLY A 84 -4.47 11.80 -11.13
CA GLY A 84 -3.17 12.22 -10.60
C GLY A 84 -2.71 11.43 -9.37
N VAL A 85 -3.10 10.15 -9.24
CA VAL A 85 -2.61 9.30 -8.15
C VAL A 85 -1.13 8.99 -8.33
N TRP A 86 -0.41 8.86 -7.24
CA TRP A 86 0.99 8.42 -7.21
C TRP A 86 1.13 6.90 -7.31
N MET A 87 0.20 6.15 -6.68
CA MET A 87 0.21 4.68 -6.66
C MET A 87 -1.20 4.14 -6.74
N MET A 88 -1.38 2.98 -7.39
CA MET A 88 -2.62 2.21 -7.40
C MET A 88 -2.33 0.71 -7.34
N ASN A 89 -3.35 -0.10 -7.06
CA ASN A 89 -3.18 -1.53 -6.98
C ASN A 89 -4.26 -2.36 -7.67
N VAL A 90 -3.86 -3.57 -8.05
CA VAL A 90 -4.72 -4.60 -8.63
C VAL A 90 -4.52 -5.91 -7.86
N HIS A 91 -5.50 -6.83 -7.85
CA HIS A 91 -5.28 -8.17 -7.30
C HIS A 91 -4.41 -9.03 -8.23
N ALA A 92 -3.34 -9.62 -7.68
CA ALA A 92 -2.45 -10.53 -8.43
C ALA A 92 -3.18 -11.79 -8.92
N SER A 93 -4.24 -12.22 -8.21
CA SER A 93 -5.09 -13.36 -8.56
C SER A 93 -5.94 -13.16 -9.81
N GLY A 94 -5.99 -11.97 -10.41
CA GLY A 94 -6.66 -11.69 -11.67
C GLY A 94 -6.02 -12.35 -12.90
N GLY A 95 -4.82 -12.92 -12.74
CA GLY A 95 -4.09 -13.63 -13.78
C GLY A 95 -3.28 -12.72 -14.73
N SER A 96 -2.41 -13.33 -15.52
CA SER A 96 -1.42 -12.61 -16.35
C SER A 96 -2.06 -11.61 -17.30
N ALA A 97 -3.13 -12.01 -18.01
CA ALA A 97 -3.78 -11.12 -18.99
C ALA A 97 -4.36 -9.85 -18.35
N MET A 98 -4.91 -9.95 -17.12
CA MET A 98 -5.42 -8.78 -16.39
C MET A 98 -4.25 -7.89 -15.91
N LEU A 99 -3.19 -8.47 -15.38
CA LEU A 99 -2.02 -7.74 -14.90
C LEU A 99 -1.31 -7.01 -16.06
N GLU A 100 -1.12 -7.68 -17.19
CA GLU A 100 -0.53 -7.08 -18.40
C GLU A 100 -1.39 -5.92 -18.94
N ALA A 101 -2.71 -6.09 -18.98
CA ALA A 101 -3.63 -5.04 -19.41
C ALA A 101 -3.60 -3.82 -18.45
N ALA A 102 -3.49 -4.05 -17.15
CA ALA A 102 -3.33 -2.99 -16.16
C ALA A 102 -2.00 -2.24 -16.34
N ARG A 103 -0.89 -2.99 -16.51
CA ARG A 103 0.45 -2.43 -16.76
C ARG A 103 0.48 -1.59 -18.03
N ASP A 104 -0.07 -2.12 -19.13
CA ASP A 104 -0.09 -1.40 -20.42
C ASP A 104 -0.93 -0.12 -20.37
N ALA A 105 -2.00 -0.14 -19.57
CA ALA A 105 -2.88 1.02 -19.37
C ALA A 105 -2.25 2.15 -18.53
N SER A 106 -1.24 1.84 -17.72
CA SER A 106 -0.57 2.80 -16.82
C SER A 106 0.89 3.11 -17.19
N ARG A 107 1.44 2.47 -18.24
CA ARG A 107 2.88 2.51 -18.59
C ARG A 107 3.48 3.91 -18.65
N ASP A 108 2.77 4.85 -19.27
CA ASP A 108 3.27 6.19 -19.56
C ASP A 108 2.77 7.26 -18.56
N SER A 109 2.06 6.84 -17.52
CA SER A 109 1.45 7.75 -16.54
C SER A 109 2.39 8.21 -15.41
N GLY A 110 3.48 7.48 -15.19
CA GLY A 110 4.36 7.68 -14.03
C GLY A 110 3.82 7.12 -12.71
N VAL A 111 2.62 6.53 -12.71
CA VAL A 111 1.97 5.95 -11.53
C VAL A 111 2.59 4.59 -11.21
N LEU A 112 2.90 4.34 -9.94
CA LEU A 112 3.31 3.00 -9.48
C LEU A 112 2.10 2.07 -9.46
N LEU A 113 2.18 0.98 -10.24
CA LEU A 113 1.17 -0.07 -10.27
C LEU A 113 1.67 -1.30 -9.51
N ILE A 114 1.01 -1.65 -8.40
CA ILE A 114 1.42 -2.77 -7.54
C ILE A 114 0.35 -3.87 -7.44
N GLY A 115 0.79 -5.11 -7.23
CA GLY A 115 -0.09 -6.26 -7.05
C GLY A 115 -0.43 -6.52 -5.59
N VAL A 116 -1.70 -6.78 -5.26
CA VAL A 116 -2.11 -7.32 -3.96
C VAL A 116 -2.01 -8.84 -4.05
N THR A 117 -1.20 -9.44 -3.18
CA THR A 117 -1.00 -10.89 -3.13
C THR A 117 -2.11 -11.57 -2.30
N ILE A 118 -1.80 -11.97 -1.06
CA ILE A 118 -2.77 -12.53 -0.12
C ILE A 118 -3.13 -11.45 0.90
N LEU A 119 -4.42 -11.26 1.17
CA LEU A 119 -4.87 -10.32 2.20
C LEU A 119 -4.36 -10.77 3.57
N THR A 120 -3.81 -9.85 4.35
CA THR A 120 -3.20 -10.13 5.66
C THR A 120 -4.19 -10.66 6.72
N SER A 121 -5.48 -10.59 6.43
CA SER A 121 -6.55 -11.16 7.26
C SER A 121 -6.77 -12.66 7.02
N LEU A 122 -6.29 -13.22 5.89
CA LEU A 122 -6.49 -14.62 5.54
C LEU A 122 -5.45 -15.52 6.18
N ASP A 123 -5.90 -16.66 6.69
CA ASP A 123 -5.06 -17.74 7.19
C ASP A 123 -5.03 -18.95 6.21
N ALA A 124 -4.28 -19.99 6.54
CA ALA A 124 -4.13 -21.18 5.69
C ALA A 124 -5.48 -21.89 5.42
N GLY A 125 -6.39 -21.92 6.42
CA GLY A 125 -7.72 -22.50 6.25
C GLY A 125 -8.61 -21.69 5.31
N ASP A 126 -8.46 -20.35 5.32
CA ASP A 126 -9.17 -19.48 4.38
C ASP A 126 -8.69 -19.72 2.94
N LEU A 127 -7.39 -19.89 2.74
CA LEU A 127 -6.79 -20.18 1.42
C LEU A 127 -7.26 -21.53 0.88
N GLU A 128 -7.28 -22.56 1.72
CA GLU A 128 -7.76 -23.89 1.33
C GLU A 128 -9.23 -23.83 0.90
N ARG A 129 -10.10 -23.16 1.68
CA ARG A 129 -11.53 -22.98 1.33
C ARG A 129 -11.73 -22.18 0.04
N ALA A 130 -10.85 -21.25 -0.24
CA ALA A 130 -10.83 -20.47 -1.48
C ALA A 130 -10.20 -21.21 -2.67
N GLY A 131 -9.72 -22.44 -2.49
CA GLY A 131 -9.05 -23.23 -3.54
C GLY A 131 -7.64 -22.77 -3.87
N ILE A 132 -7.00 -21.99 -2.99
CA ILE A 132 -5.62 -21.52 -3.17
C ILE A 132 -4.67 -22.57 -2.56
N ALA A 133 -3.89 -23.22 -3.42
CA ALA A 133 -3.00 -24.30 -3.01
C ALA A 133 -1.79 -23.83 -2.19
N GLY A 134 -1.48 -24.57 -1.13
CA GLY A 134 -0.28 -24.43 -0.30
C GLY A 134 -0.42 -23.37 0.81
N PRO A 135 0.63 -23.23 1.64
CA PRO A 135 0.62 -22.29 2.75
C PRO A 135 0.70 -20.83 2.25
N PRO A 136 0.31 -19.84 3.09
CA PRO A 136 0.23 -18.43 2.70
C PRO A 136 1.51 -17.87 2.06
N ASP A 137 2.67 -18.18 2.62
CA ASP A 137 3.97 -17.72 2.12
C ASP A 137 4.28 -18.24 0.69
N ALA A 138 3.97 -19.51 0.40
CA ALA A 138 4.11 -20.06 -0.94
C ALA A 138 3.12 -19.44 -1.93
N ALA A 139 1.88 -19.16 -1.49
CA ALA A 139 0.89 -18.48 -2.32
C ALA A 139 1.33 -17.04 -2.63
N VAL A 140 1.85 -16.30 -1.64
CA VAL A 140 2.40 -14.96 -1.81
C VAL A 140 3.54 -14.95 -2.83
N LEU A 141 4.50 -15.88 -2.73
CA LEU A 141 5.62 -15.96 -3.68
C LEU A 141 5.16 -16.24 -5.12
N ARG A 142 4.18 -17.14 -5.30
CA ARG A 142 3.63 -17.42 -6.64
C ARG A 142 2.95 -16.18 -7.23
N LEU A 143 2.15 -15.48 -6.43
CA LEU A 143 1.46 -14.27 -6.86
C LEU A 143 2.44 -13.13 -7.14
N ALA A 144 3.47 -12.97 -6.30
CA ALA A 144 4.56 -12.01 -6.53
C ALA A 144 5.29 -12.30 -7.85
N GLY A 145 5.53 -13.58 -8.15
CA GLY A 145 6.10 -14.03 -9.43
C GLY A 145 5.24 -13.64 -10.63
N LEU A 146 3.90 -13.76 -10.55
CA LEU A 146 2.99 -13.29 -11.62
C LEU A 146 3.06 -11.77 -11.79
N VAL A 147 3.06 -11.02 -10.70
CA VAL A 147 3.16 -9.55 -10.69
C VAL A 147 4.46 -9.10 -11.36
N ALA A 148 5.59 -9.69 -10.96
CA ALA A 148 6.90 -9.39 -11.53
C ALA A 148 6.99 -9.77 -13.01
N ALA A 149 6.48 -10.95 -13.41
CA ALA A 149 6.46 -11.41 -14.79
C ALA A 149 5.62 -10.51 -15.70
N ALA A 150 4.50 -9.96 -15.19
CA ALA A 150 3.67 -9.00 -15.91
C ALA A 150 4.33 -7.60 -15.99
N GLY A 151 5.41 -7.35 -15.26
CA GLY A 151 6.15 -6.08 -15.28
C GLY A 151 5.51 -4.97 -14.44
N LEU A 152 4.79 -5.31 -13.37
CA LEU A 152 4.31 -4.34 -12.39
C LEU A 152 5.46 -3.93 -11.46
N ASP A 153 5.30 -2.78 -10.80
CA ASP A 153 6.36 -2.13 -10.00
C ASP A 153 6.63 -2.82 -8.65
N GLY A 154 5.65 -3.57 -8.11
CA GLY A 154 5.80 -4.20 -6.81
C GLY A 154 4.53 -4.84 -6.26
N ILE A 155 4.50 -5.05 -4.96
CA ILE A 155 3.39 -5.74 -4.28
C ILE A 155 3.03 -5.10 -2.93
N VAL A 156 1.81 -5.42 -2.47
CA VAL A 156 1.44 -5.31 -1.05
C VAL A 156 1.70 -6.66 -0.39
N CYS A 157 2.44 -6.67 0.71
CA CYS A 157 2.81 -7.87 1.45
C CYS A 157 2.90 -7.63 2.96
N SER A 158 2.74 -8.69 3.75
CA SER A 158 2.99 -8.67 5.20
C SER A 158 4.46 -8.46 5.50
N ALA A 159 4.76 -7.85 6.65
CA ALA A 159 6.13 -7.67 7.12
C ALA A 159 6.89 -9.01 7.32
N GLU A 160 6.18 -10.09 7.63
CA GLU A 160 6.77 -11.44 7.80
C GLU A 160 7.30 -12.04 6.49
N GLU A 161 6.77 -11.60 5.35
CA GLU A 161 7.08 -12.12 4.02
C GLU A 161 8.27 -11.41 3.36
N LEU A 162 8.64 -10.21 3.85
CA LEU A 162 9.62 -9.30 3.23
C LEU A 162 10.97 -9.96 2.96
N GLY A 163 11.56 -10.65 3.94
CA GLY A 163 12.87 -11.24 3.80
C GLY A 163 12.94 -12.29 2.68
N THR A 164 11.87 -13.07 2.50
CA THR A 164 11.77 -14.04 1.42
C THR A 164 11.49 -13.37 0.09
N LEU A 165 10.57 -12.39 0.06
CA LEU A 165 10.23 -11.64 -1.15
C LEU A 165 11.44 -10.90 -1.73
N LYS A 166 12.20 -10.19 -0.90
CA LYS A 166 13.38 -9.43 -1.37
C LYS A 166 14.52 -10.31 -1.88
N ARG A 167 14.62 -11.56 -1.40
CA ARG A 167 15.59 -12.53 -1.98
C ARG A 167 15.19 -13.00 -3.38
N HIS A 168 13.88 -13.14 -3.66
CA HIS A 168 13.37 -13.60 -4.97
C HIS A 168 13.14 -12.44 -5.94
N HIS A 169 12.77 -11.29 -5.42
CA HIS A 169 12.45 -10.07 -6.19
C HIS A 169 13.22 -8.88 -5.58
N PRO A 170 14.51 -8.72 -5.89
CA PRO A 170 15.31 -7.59 -5.41
C PRO A 170 14.83 -6.26 -6.03
N ALA A 171 15.39 -5.15 -5.56
CA ALA A 171 15.13 -3.84 -6.17
C ALA A 171 15.32 -3.89 -7.71
N PRO A 172 14.50 -3.15 -8.47
CA PRO A 172 13.60 -2.09 -8.04
C PRO A 172 12.18 -2.54 -7.63
N PHE A 173 11.94 -3.85 -7.38
CA PHE A 173 10.60 -4.36 -7.03
C PHE A 173 10.18 -3.89 -5.63
N VAL A 174 9.10 -3.10 -5.60
CA VAL A 174 8.62 -2.38 -4.40
C VAL A 174 7.79 -3.31 -3.49
N CYS A 175 8.03 -3.22 -2.17
CA CYS A 175 7.22 -3.87 -1.14
C CYS A 175 6.51 -2.81 -0.28
N VAL A 176 5.18 -2.76 -0.37
CA VAL A 176 4.32 -1.90 0.45
C VAL A 176 3.74 -2.72 1.58
N THR A 177 3.98 -2.32 2.83
CA THR A 177 3.71 -3.16 4.00
C THR A 177 2.71 -2.49 4.95
N PRO A 178 1.49 -3.04 5.09
CA PRO A 178 0.52 -2.65 6.12
C PRO A 178 0.81 -3.36 7.46
N GLY A 179 -0.01 -3.08 8.47
CA GLY A 179 0.12 -3.71 9.79
C GLY A 179 1.27 -3.15 10.63
N ILE A 180 1.67 -1.93 10.37
CA ILE A 180 2.76 -1.26 11.09
C ILE A 180 2.24 -0.56 12.35
N ARG A 181 2.98 -0.74 13.45
CA ARG A 181 2.69 -0.12 14.75
C ARG A 181 3.95 0.51 15.34
N PRO A 182 3.93 1.81 15.66
CA PRO A 182 5.04 2.47 16.34
C PRO A 182 5.38 1.80 17.66
N SER A 183 6.64 1.86 18.06
CA SER A 183 7.10 1.37 19.35
C SER A 183 6.40 2.12 20.50
N GLY A 184 5.78 1.37 21.44
CA GLY A 184 5.08 1.95 22.61
C GLY A 184 3.63 2.41 22.36
N GLY A 185 3.07 2.22 21.16
CA GLY A 185 1.66 2.50 20.88
C GLY A 185 0.69 1.46 21.47
N PRO A 186 -0.61 1.79 21.63
CA PRO A 186 -1.62 0.87 22.15
C PRO A 186 -1.76 -0.36 21.24
N GLY A 187 -1.51 -1.54 21.81
CA GLY A 187 -1.46 -2.82 21.09
C GLY A 187 -2.70 -3.72 21.25
N ALA A 188 -3.74 -3.30 21.97
CA ALA A 188 -4.87 -4.18 22.30
C ALA A 188 -6.13 -3.80 21.49
N GLY A 189 -6.70 -4.78 20.79
CA GLY A 189 -8.00 -4.64 20.08
C GLY A 189 -7.92 -4.39 18.57
N ASP A 190 -6.80 -4.73 17.94
CA ASP A 190 -6.60 -4.56 16.51
C ASP A 190 -7.02 -5.80 15.70
N ASP A 191 -7.65 -5.60 14.53
CA ASP A 191 -7.97 -6.62 13.53
C ASP A 191 -6.73 -7.10 12.72
N GLN A 192 -5.56 -6.45 12.91
CA GLN A 192 -4.30 -6.88 12.32
C GLN A 192 -3.66 -8.01 13.13
N LYS A 193 -3.61 -9.21 12.57
CA LYS A 193 -2.99 -10.40 13.19
C LYS A 193 -1.46 -10.38 13.16
N ARG A 194 -0.85 -9.61 12.25
CA ARG A 194 0.60 -9.54 11.99
C ARG A 194 1.05 -8.09 12.07
N VAL A 195 1.77 -7.75 13.13
CA VAL A 195 2.24 -6.37 13.39
C VAL A 195 3.75 -6.31 13.53
N MET A 196 4.34 -5.21 13.04
CA MET A 196 5.79 -4.95 13.14
C MET A 196 6.03 -3.45 13.38
N THR A 197 7.16 -3.11 14.04
CA THR A 197 7.54 -1.70 14.21
C THR A 197 8.06 -1.11 12.91
N PRO A 198 7.95 0.23 12.70
CA PRO A 198 8.47 0.89 11.51
C PRO A 198 9.92 0.53 11.19
N GLY A 199 10.80 0.68 12.17
CA GLY A 199 12.22 0.38 11.98
C GLY A 199 12.50 -1.10 11.68
N ALA A 200 11.76 -2.03 12.29
CA ALA A 200 11.92 -3.46 12.00
C ALA A 200 11.46 -3.80 10.56
N ALA A 201 10.34 -3.23 10.10
CA ALA A 201 9.84 -3.46 8.75
C ALA A 201 10.80 -2.91 7.67
N ILE A 202 11.40 -1.74 7.91
CA ILE A 202 12.42 -1.16 7.03
C ILE A 202 13.65 -2.08 6.95
N ARG A 203 14.17 -2.55 8.09
CA ARG A 203 15.29 -3.51 8.10
C ARG A 203 14.96 -4.84 7.44
N ALA A 204 13.71 -5.27 7.49
CA ALA A 204 13.24 -6.47 6.78
C ALA A 204 13.10 -6.27 5.27
N GLY A 205 13.16 -5.02 4.76
CA GLY A 205 13.14 -4.70 3.34
C GLY A 205 11.85 -4.04 2.82
N ALA A 206 10.97 -3.52 3.70
CA ALA A 206 9.84 -2.71 3.26
C ALA A 206 10.32 -1.42 2.59
N ASP A 207 9.75 -1.08 1.44
CA ASP A 207 10.01 0.20 0.77
C ASP A 207 9.07 1.28 1.30
N TYR A 208 7.80 0.94 1.49
CA TYR A 208 6.77 1.82 2.03
C TYR A 208 5.99 1.15 3.16
N LEU A 209 5.61 1.95 4.15
CA LEU A 209 4.87 1.52 5.35
C LEU A 209 3.48 2.15 5.36
N VAL A 210 2.43 1.34 5.48
CA VAL A 210 1.06 1.83 5.62
C VAL A 210 0.65 1.83 7.09
N VAL A 211 0.31 3.01 7.61
CA VAL A 211 -0.13 3.23 8.99
C VAL A 211 -1.49 3.91 9.01
N GLY A 212 -2.46 3.33 9.70
CA GLY A 212 -3.79 3.89 9.90
C GLY A 212 -3.98 4.43 11.32
N ARG A 213 -4.74 3.70 12.14
CA ARG A 213 -5.19 4.09 13.51
C ARG A 213 -4.14 4.74 14.41
N PRO A 214 -2.86 4.32 14.44
CA PRO A 214 -1.85 5.01 15.24
C PRO A 214 -1.72 6.51 14.92
N VAL A 215 -1.92 6.88 13.66
CA VAL A 215 -1.90 8.29 13.21
C VAL A 215 -3.30 8.89 13.26
N THR A 216 -4.31 8.21 12.68
CA THR A 216 -5.66 8.77 12.50
C THR A 216 -6.42 8.93 13.82
N GLY A 217 -6.06 8.20 14.87
CA GLY A 217 -6.65 8.29 16.21
C GLY A 217 -5.83 9.11 17.20
N ALA A 218 -4.73 9.71 16.79
CA ALA A 218 -3.87 10.51 17.65
C ALA A 218 -4.44 11.93 17.84
N SER A 219 -4.24 12.50 19.03
CA SER A 219 -4.53 13.92 19.28
C SER A 219 -3.57 14.86 18.56
N GLU A 220 -2.37 14.38 18.22
CA GLU A 220 -1.32 15.12 17.51
C GLU A 220 -0.77 14.26 16.37
N PRO A 221 -1.51 14.11 15.25
CA PRO A 221 -1.16 13.18 14.15
C PRO A 221 0.22 13.44 13.58
N GLN A 222 0.60 14.71 13.36
CA GLN A 222 1.90 15.07 12.81
C GLN A 222 3.07 14.69 13.73
N SER A 223 2.88 14.72 15.04
CA SER A 223 3.90 14.26 16.01
C SER A 223 4.13 12.75 15.89
N VAL A 224 3.07 11.97 15.67
CA VAL A 224 3.18 10.52 15.42
C VAL A 224 3.89 10.24 14.09
N VAL A 225 3.56 10.99 13.04
CA VAL A 225 4.27 10.91 11.74
C VAL A 225 5.76 11.19 11.90
N ALA A 226 6.13 12.22 12.66
CA ALA A 226 7.53 12.55 12.92
C ALA A 226 8.26 11.43 13.68
N ALA A 227 7.63 10.83 14.69
CA ALA A 227 8.19 9.70 15.44
C ALA A 227 8.41 8.47 14.55
N ILE A 228 7.44 8.12 13.69
CA ILE A 228 7.57 7.02 12.73
C ILE A 228 8.72 7.29 11.74
N ASN A 229 8.81 8.49 11.21
CA ASN A 229 9.88 8.87 10.27
C ASN A 229 11.28 8.83 10.94
N ALA A 230 11.37 9.16 12.21
CA ALA A 230 12.62 9.00 12.98
C ALA A 230 13.03 7.53 13.08
N GLU A 231 12.09 6.59 13.36
CA GLU A 231 12.36 5.15 13.36
C GLU A 231 12.79 4.65 11.97
N ILE A 232 12.14 5.13 10.88
CA ILE A 232 12.49 4.82 9.49
C ILE A 232 13.91 5.28 9.18
N GLY A 233 14.24 6.53 9.51
CA GLY A 233 15.55 7.14 9.26
C GLY A 233 16.68 6.40 9.99
N ALA A 234 16.48 6.09 11.27
CA ALA A 234 17.44 5.33 12.06
C ALA A 234 17.69 3.92 11.49
N ALA A 235 16.64 3.25 11.00
CA ALA A 235 16.78 1.92 10.40
C ALA A 235 17.47 1.95 9.03
N SER A 236 17.23 2.99 8.21
CA SER A 236 17.84 3.16 6.88
C SER A 236 19.34 3.48 6.96
N SER A 237 19.79 4.14 8.03
CA SER A 237 21.21 4.49 8.23
C SER A 237 22.05 3.31 8.77
N ALA A 238 21.39 2.23 9.21
CA ALA A 238 22.02 1.04 9.78
C ALA A 238 22.12 -0.15 8.81
N ALA A 239 21.58 -0.01 7.59
CA ALA A 239 21.55 -1.01 6.51
C ALA A 239 22.60 -0.68 5.43
#